data_772b1f44bac8a567f9e84f0538f11122
#
_entry.id   772b1f44bac8a567f9e84f0538f11122
#
_cell.length_a   1.000
_cell.length_b   1.000
_cell.length_c   1.000
_cell.angle_alpha   90.00
_cell.angle_beta   90.00
_cell.angle_gamma   90.00
#
_symmetry.space_group_name_H-M   'P 1'
#
loop_
_entity.id
_entity.type
_entity.pdbx_description
1 polymer ?
#
loop_
_entity_poly.entity_id
_entity_poly.type
_entity_poly.pdbx_seq_one_letter_code
_entity_poly.pdbx_strand_id
1 'polypeptide(L)'
;MTYDPHKHHRRSIRLKGYDYAQAGAYFITICTQDRACLFGEVVDGEMRLNALGMIVADAWQWLGNQYDYVELDAWVIMPNHLHGIIVITDDGRGGSARGGSARGGSARGGSARGGSARGGSARGGSGRGGSGRGGSRTAPTIPPTKRKPIGRLVGAFKTVSTKHINEHRQTPGTPVWQRNYYEHIIRDDGA
;
A
#
# COMPACT_ATOMS: atom_id res chain seq x y z
N MET A 1 32.63 -5.74 13.98
CA MET A 1 32.11 -7.00 14.55
C MET A 1 31.88 -7.96 13.39
N THR A 2 32.60 -9.09 13.37
CA THR A 2 32.46 -10.10 12.33
C THR A 2 31.21 -10.95 12.62
N TYR A 3 30.37 -11.22 11.60
CA TYR A 3 29.20 -12.09 11.73
C TYR A 3 29.63 -13.52 12.08
N ASP A 4 29.13 -14.06 13.20
CA ASP A 4 29.36 -15.43 13.63
C ASP A 4 28.13 -16.29 13.32
N PRO A 5 28.19 -17.19 12.32
CA PRO A 5 27.05 -18.02 11.91
C PRO A 5 26.64 -19.05 12.97
N HIS A 6 27.51 -19.38 13.94
CA HIS A 6 27.20 -20.30 15.03
C HIS A 6 26.44 -19.63 16.19
N LYS A 7 26.55 -18.30 16.33
CA LYS A 7 25.82 -17.51 17.32
C LYS A 7 24.50 -16.93 16.79
N HIS A 8 24.42 -16.73 15.48
CA HIS A 8 23.29 -16.07 14.83
C HIS A 8 22.55 -17.06 13.92
N HIS A 9 21.78 -17.98 14.52
CA HIS A 9 20.94 -18.96 13.80
C HIS A 9 19.73 -18.35 13.08
N ARG A 10 19.86 -17.15 12.56
CA ARG A 10 18.76 -16.49 11.85
C ARG A 10 18.54 -17.13 10.50
N ARG A 11 17.64 -18.10 10.42
CA ARG A 11 17.15 -18.63 9.16
C ARG A 11 16.23 -17.59 8.53
N SER A 12 16.44 -17.30 7.24
CA SER A 12 15.46 -16.55 6.47
C SER A 12 14.18 -17.38 6.42
N ILE A 13 13.04 -16.75 6.76
CA ILE A 13 11.71 -17.38 6.61
C ILE A 13 11.27 -17.41 5.14
N ARG A 14 12.02 -16.77 4.25
CA ARG A 14 11.75 -16.74 2.82
C ARG A 14 12.03 -18.09 2.19
N LEU A 15 11.10 -18.53 1.35
CA LEU A 15 11.27 -19.73 0.55
C LEU A 15 12.39 -19.53 -0.47
N LYS A 16 13.36 -20.46 -0.47
CA LYS A 16 14.46 -20.45 -1.42
C LYS A 16 13.91 -20.72 -2.83
N GLY A 17 14.25 -19.85 -3.79
CA GLY A 17 13.82 -20.01 -5.19
C GLY A 17 12.41 -19.50 -5.49
N TYR A 18 11.65 -18.99 -4.51
CA TYR A 18 10.34 -18.40 -4.74
C TYR A 18 10.47 -16.97 -5.26
N ASP A 19 9.73 -16.64 -6.35
CA ASP A 19 9.67 -15.28 -6.88
C ASP A 19 8.61 -14.48 -6.12
N TYR A 20 9.04 -13.60 -5.23
CA TYR A 20 8.20 -12.71 -4.43
C TYR A 20 7.63 -11.52 -5.23
N ALA A 21 7.80 -11.49 -6.55
CA ALA A 21 7.14 -10.55 -7.45
C ALA A 21 5.98 -11.20 -8.23
N GLN A 22 5.78 -12.52 -8.10
CA GLN A 22 4.67 -13.22 -8.75
C GLN A 22 3.33 -12.86 -8.12
N ALA A 23 2.25 -13.06 -8.88
CA ALA A 23 0.89 -12.91 -8.38
C ALA A 23 0.64 -13.84 -7.19
N GLY A 24 -0.15 -13.36 -6.24
CA GLY A 24 -0.50 -14.08 -5.01
C GLY A 24 -0.78 -13.15 -3.86
N ALA A 25 -1.29 -13.71 -2.77
CA ALA A 25 -1.61 -13.01 -1.55
C ALA A 25 -0.50 -13.22 -0.49
N TYR A 26 -0.09 -12.14 0.15
CA TYR A 26 1.01 -12.10 1.11
C TYR A 26 0.54 -11.48 2.41
N PHE A 27 0.48 -12.28 3.47
CA PHE A 27 0.25 -11.75 4.83
C PHE A 27 1.54 -11.13 5.37
N ILE A 28 1.44 -9.90 5.86
CA ILE A 28 2.57 -9.10 6.32
C ILE A 28 2.36 -8.68 7.77
N THR A 29 3.43 -8.76 8.57
CA THR A 29 3.48 -8.12 9.91
C THR A 29 4.69 -7.21 9.99
N ILE A 30 4.46 -5.95 10.34
CA ILE A 30 5.50 -4.92 10.45
C ILE A 30 5.43 -4.33 11.87
N CYS A 31 6.51 -4.49 12.65
CA CYS A 31 6.59 -3.96 14.01
C CYS A 31 7.31 -2.61 14.05
N THR A 32 6.90 -1.76 14.99
CA THR A 32 7.63 -0.53 15.33
C THR A 32 9.02 -0.84 15.87
N GLN A 33 9.92 0.14 15.76
CA GLN A 33 11.23 0.08 16.41
C GLN A 33 11.03 -0.10 17.92
N ASP A 34 11.75 -1.04 18.53
CA ASP A 34 11.71 -1.40 19.95
C ASP A 34 10.30 -1.77 20.48
N ARG A 35 9.38 -2.10 19.58
CA ARG A 35 7.97 -2.40 19.87
C ARG A 35 7.23 -1.28 20.60
N ALA A 36 7.65 -0.04 20.41
CA ALA A 36 7.03 1.12 21.03
C ALA A 36 5.57 1.30 20.56
N CYS A 37 4.63 1.55 21.46
CA CYS A 37 3.22 1.81 21.15
C CYS A 37 3.07 3.22 20.59
N LEU A 38 3.26 3.38 19.26
CA LEU A 38 3.28 4.68 18.59
C LEU A 38 1.96 5.08 17.95
N PHE A 39 1.07 4.13 17.63
CA PHE A 39 -0.04 4.36 16.69
C PHE A 39 -1.39 4.54 17.37
N GLY A 40 -1.45 4.44 18.67
CA GLY A 40 -2.67 4.57 19.45
C GLY A 40 -2.73 3.58 20.60
N GLU A 41 -3.94 3.35 21.09
CA GLU A 41 -4.22 2.49 22.26
C GLU A 41 -5.46 1.64 22.04
N VAL A 42 -5.58 0.56 22.79
CA VAL A 42 -6.79 -0.28 22.81
C VAL A 42 -7.63 0.15 24.00
N VAL A 43 -8.86 0.60 23.74
CA VAL A 43 -9.84 1.02 24.75
C VAL A 43 -11.11 0.20 24.55
N ASP A 44 -11.57 -0.47 25.58
CA ASP A 44 -12.77 -1.32 25.55
C ASP A 44 -12.74 -2.40 24.45
N GLY A 45 -11.54 -2.94 24.15
CA GLY A 45 -11.33 -3.94 23.10
C GLY A 45 -11.24 -3.37 21.68
N GLU A 46 -11.38 -2.06 21.49
CA GLU A 46 -11.29 -1.39 20.20
C GLU A 46 -9.99 -0.59 20.06
N MET A 47 -9.36 -0.68 18.89
CA MET A 47 -8.18 0.12 18.59
C MET A 47 -8.56 1.56 18.26
N ARG A 48 -8.04 2.51 19.04
CA ARG A 48 -8.16 3.96 18.81
C ARG A 48 -6.84 4.49 18.24
N LEU A 49 -6.84 4.82 16.97
CA LEU A 49 -5.66 5.39 16.33
C LEU A 49 -5.45 6.84 16.77
N ASN A 50 -4.19 7.18 17.04
CA ASN A 50 -3.75 8.57 17.18
C ASN A 50 -3.32 9.16 15.82
N ALA A 51 -2.80 10.39 15.80
CA ALA A 51 -2.35 11.06 14.58
C ALA A 51 -1.28 10.24 13.82
N LEU A 52 -0.37 9.54 14.52
CA LEU A 52 0.65 8.70 13.87
C LEU A 52 0.03 7.43 13.26
N GLY A 53 -0.96 6.84 13.93
CA GLY A 53 -1.72 5.71 13.42
C GLY A 53 -2.50 6.06 12.15
N MET A 54 -3.07 7.27 12.09
CA MET A 54 -3.73 7.78 10.89
C MET A 54 -2.74 7.96 9.72
N ILE A 55 -1.56 8.51 9.98
CA ILE A 55 -0.49 8.61 8.97
C ILE A 55 -0.09 7.23 8.43
N VAL A 56 -0.05 6.22 9.29
CA VAL A 56 0.24 4.83 8.87
C VAL A 56 -0.87 4.27 7.99
N ALA A 57 -2.15 4.53 8.34
CA ALA A 57 -3.30 4.12 7.53
C ALA A 57 -3.26 4.75 6.13
N ASP A 58 -3.02 6.05 6.04
CA ASP A 58 -2.89 6.77 4.77
C ASP A 58 -1.72 6.24 3.93
N ALA A 59 -0.59 5.97 4.56
CA ALA A 59 0.57 5.40 3.87
C ALA A 59 0.33 3.97 3.39
N TRP A 60 -0.48 3.18 4.11
CA TRP A 60 -0.89 1.85 3.68
C TRP A 60 -1.79 1.93 2.44
N GLN A 61 -2.82 2.78 2.48
CA GLN A 61 -3.71 3.00 1.34
C GLN A 61 -2.98 3.57 0.11
N TRP A 62 -2.02 4.48 0.35
CA TRP A 62 -1.16 5.00 -0.73
C TRP A 62 -0.46 3.87 -1.49
N LEU A 63 -0.06 2.78 -0.82
CA LEU A 63 0.62 1.66 -1.48
C LEU A 63 -0.24 1.03 -2.59
N GLY A 64 -1.53 0.80 -2.35
CA GLY A 64 -2.46 0.29 -3.35
C GLY A 64 -2.73 1.28 -4.49
N ASN A 65 -2.75 2.57 -4.17
CA ASN A 65 -2.92 3.62 -5.19
C ASN A 65 -1.67 3.86 -6.05
N GLN A 66 -0.48 3.56 -5.50
CA GLN A 66 0.79 3.80 -6.19
C GLN A 66 1.13 2.71 -7.20
N TYR A 67 0.61 1.51 -7.03
CA TYR A 67 0.94 0.35 -7.87
C TYR A 67 -0.35 -0.31 -8.33
N ASP A 68 -0.67 -0.20 -9.60
CA ASP A 68 -1.88 -0.71 -10.27
C ASP A 68 -2.03 -2.25 -10.24
N TYR A 69 -0.96 -2.97 -9.93
CA TYR A 69 -0.94 -4.41 -9.71
C TYR A 69 -0.98 -4.83 -8.23
N VAL A 70 -1.21 -3.87 -7.30
CA VAL A 70 -1.29 -4.11 -5.86
C VAL A 70 -2.70 -3.83 -5.37
N GLU A 71 -3.31 -4.83 -4.78
CA GLU A 71 -4.55 -4.69 -4.02
C GLU A 71 -4.26 -4.88 -2.52
N LEU A 72 -4.96 -4.12 -1.70
CA LEU A 72 -4.89 -4.24 -0.25
C LEU A 72 -6.16 -4.93 0.23
N ASP A 73 -6.01 -6.10 0.82
CA ASP A 73 -7.11 -6.84 1.44
C ASP A 73 -7.22 -6.47 2.93
N ALA A 74 -7.64 -7.38 3.78
CA ALA A 74 -7.80 -7.14 5.20
C ALA A 74 -6.50 -6.64 5.85
N TRP A 75 -6.61 -5.60 6.66
CA TRP A 75 -5.50 -5.04 7.43
C TRP A 75 -5.96 -4.41 8.74
N VAL A 76 -5.06 -4.34 9.70
CA VAL A 76 -5.29 -3.72 11.01
C VAL A 76 -4.01 -3.07 11.52
N ILE A 77 -4.14 -1.88 12.08
CA ILE A 77 -3.06 -1.20 12.82
C ILE A 77 -3.30 -1.45 14.30
N MET A 78 -2.28 -1.96 14.97
CA MET A 78 -2.23 -2.16 16.40
C MET A 78 -1.29 -1.11 17.04
N PRO A 79 -1.27 -0.92 18.36
CA PRO A 79 -0.47 0.14 18.97
C PRO A 79 1.00 0.15 18.54
N ASN A 80 1.60 -1.01 18.30
CA ASN A 80 3.03 -1.17 18.02
C ASN A 80 3.35 -2.00 16.76
N HIS A 81 2.37 -2.32 15.93
CA HIS A 81 2.57 -3.07 14.70
C HIS A 81 1.39 -2.92 13.74
N LEU A 82 1.58 -3.39 12.51
CA LEU A 82 0.56 -3.49 11.48
C LEU A 82 0.52 -4.93 10.98
N HIS A 83 -0.67 -5.48 10.82
CA HIS A 83 -0.94 -6.66 10.01
C HIS A 83 -1.69 -6.25 8.76
N GLY A 84 -1.39 -6.88 7.63
CA GLY A 84 -2.13 -6.64 6.40
C GLY A 84 -1.84 -7.68 5.34
N ILE A 85 -2.77 -7.82 4.40
CA ILE A 85 -2.64 -8.69 3.24
C ILE A 85 -2.42 -7.80 2.03
N ILE A 86 -1.33 -8.06 1.30
CA ILE A 86 -1.03 -7.46 0.01
C ILE A 86 -1.25 -8.53 -1.06
N VAL A 87 -2.11 -8.25 -2.01
CA VAL A 87 -2.34 -9.10 -3.18
C VAL A 87 -1.62 -8.48 -4.38
N ILE A 88 -0.76 -9.26 -5.01
CA ILE A 88 -0.12 -8.91 -6.29
C ILE A 88 -0.93 -9.58 -7.39
N THR A 89 -1.49 -8.79 -8.33
CA THR A 89 -2.32 -9.26 -9.44
C THR A 89 -1.52 -9.40 -10.73
N ASP A 90 -1.99 -10.25 -11.66
CA ASP A 90 -1.31 -10.49 -12.94
C ASP A 90 -1.55 -9.43 -13.99
N ASP A 91 -2.71 -8.82 -13.99
CA ASP A 91 -3.25 -8.05 -15.11
C ASP A 91 -3.08 -6.54 -14.98
N GLY A 92 -2.36 -6.04 -13.98
CA GLY A 92 -2.15 -4.59 -13.82
C GLY A 92 -3.45 -3.76 -13.77
N ARG A 93 -4.59 -4.44 -13.61
CA ARG A 93 -5.92 -3.86 -13.45
C ARG A 93 -6.41 -4.11 -12.02
N GLY A 94 -5.63 -3.65 -11.06
CA GLY A 94 -6.11 -3.46 -9.70
C GLY A 94 -7.13 -2.32 -9.70
N GLY A 95 -8.34 -2.61 -10.05
CA GLY A 95 -9.35 -1.58 -10.19
C GLY A 95 -10.75 -2.15 -10.27
N SER A 96 -11.15 -2.88 -9.26
CA SER A 96 -12.56 -2.94 -8.84
C SER A 96 -12.54 -3.11 -7.35
N ALA A 97 -12.60 -1.98 -6.66
CA ALA A 97 -12.91 -1.94 -5.26
C ALA A 97 -14.25 -2.63 -5.03
N ARG A 98 -14.24 -3.94 -4.83
CA ARG A 98 -15.33 -4.59 -4.10
C ARG A 98 -15.19 -4.14 -2.66
N GLY A 99 -16.10 -3.25 -2.27
CA GLY A 99 -16.18 -2.67 -0.96
C GLY A 99 -16.05 -3.70 0.14
N GLY A 100 -14.88 -3.71 0.78
CA GLY A 100 -14.74 -4.21 2.12
C GLY A 100 -15.46 -3.24 3.03
N SER A 101 -16.58 -3.66 3.63
CA SER A 101 -17.27 -2.89 4.65
C SER A 101 -16.36 -2.76 5.86
N ALA A 102 -15.58 -1.69 5.91
CA ALA A 102 -15.00 -1.25 7.16
C ALA A 102 -16.15 -0.76 8.05
N ARG A 103 -16.61 -1.63 8.94
CA ARG A 103 -17.48 -1.22 10.03
C ARG A 103 -16.65 -0.39 11.00
N GLY A 104 -17.00 0.84 11.09
CA GLY A 104 -16.81 1.51 12.34
C GLY A 104 -16.22 2.87 12.27
N GLY A 105 -16.74 3.83 12.71
CA GLY A 105 -16.23 5.15 13.01
C GLY A 105 -17.09 6.22 12.37
N SER A 106 -18.23 6.54 13.00
CA SER A 106 -19.00 7.74 12.68
C SER A 106 -18.19 8.98 13.00
N ALA A 107 -17.57 9.59 11.99
CA ALA A 107 -17.12 10.96 12.10
C ALA A 107 -18.25 11.88 11.64
N ARG A 108 -18.88 12.57 12.57
CA ARG A 108 -19.87 13.62 12.29
C ARG A 108 -19.19 14.87 11.77
N GLY A 109 -19.62 15.29 10.57
CA GLY A 109 -20.04 16.64 10.24
C GLY A 109 -18.95 17.68 10.08
N GLY A 110 -18.66 18.04 8.83
CA GLY A 110 -18.14 19.35 8.44
C GLY A 110 -18.83 19.80 7.17
N SER A 111 -19.75 20.76 7.26
CA SER A 111 -20.42 21.39 6.10
C SER A 111 -19.44 22.29 5.37
N ALA A 112 -19.05 21.94 4.15
CA ALA A 112 -18.36 22.86 3.26
C ALA A 112 -19.37 23.47 2.28
N ARG A 113 -19.50 24.80 2.31
CA ARG A 113 -20.35 25.60 1.43
C ARG A 113 -19.79 25.66 0.01
N GLY A 114 -20.70 25.60 -0.96
CA GLY A 114 -20.46 25.58 -2.38
C GLY A 114 -19.74 26.82 -2.94
N GLY A 115 -18.93 26.56 -3.95
CA GLY A 115 -18.35 27.55 -4.86
C GLY A 115 -18.88 27.32 -6.26
N SER A 116 -19.62 28.31 -6.82
CA SER A 116 -20.14 28.31 -8.18
C SER A 116 -19.03 28.57 -9.19
N ALA A 117 -18.76 27.63 -10.10
CA ALA A 117 -17.91 27.88 -11.25
C ALA A 117 -18.76 28.21 -12.49
N ARG A 118 -18.50 29.38 -13.10
CA ARG A 118 -19.16 29.89 -14.31
C ARG A 118 -18.66 29.17 -15.56
N GLY A 119 -19.58 28.88 -16.46
CA GLY A 119 -19.33 28.22 -17.74
C GLY A 119 -18.51 29.08 -18.71
N GLY A 120 -17.65 28.40 -19.48
CA GLY A 120 -16.95 28.95 -20.64
C GLY A 120 -17.41 28.22 -21.91
N SER A 121 -17.96 28.96 -22.85
CA SER A 121 -18.39 28.47 -24.16
C SER A 121 -17.21 28.28 -25.08
N ALA A 122 -16.97 27.07 -25.61
CA ALA A 122 -16.04 26.85 -26.69
C ALA A 122 -16.74 26.73 -28.03
N ARG A 123 -16.30 27.52 -29.02
CA ARG A 123 -16.79 27.59 -30.39
C ARG A 123 -16.33 26.40 -31.22
N GLY A 124 -17.24 25.89 -32.06
CA GLY A 124 -16.99 24.81 -32.99
C GLY A 124 -16.01 25.16 -34.10
N GLY A 125 -15.16 24.24 -34.45
CA GLY A 125 -14.30 24.25 -35.64
C GLY A 125 -14.64 23.09 -36.56
N SER A 126 -15.06 23.38 -37.79
CA SER A 126 -15.35 22.42 -38.87
C SER A 126 -14.02 21.88 -39.44
N GLY A 127 -13.72 20.61 -39.25
CA GLY A 127 -12.59 19.94 -39.87
C GLY A 127 -13.06 19.01 -41.02
N ARG A 128 -12.51 19.23 -42.22
CA ARG A 128 -12.80 18.49 -43.45
C ARG A 128 -12.33 17.06 -43.38
N GLY A 129 -13.11 16.16 -44.00
CA GLY A 129 -12.82 14.75 -44.13
C GLY A 129 -11.53 14.46 -44.95
N GLY A 130 -10.74 13.55 -44.39
CA GLY A 130 -9.63 12.89 -45.06
C GLY A 130 -9.84 11.39 -44.96
N SER A 131 -10.04 10.73 -46.12
CA SER A 131 -10.10 9.26 -46.23
C SER A 131 -8.69 8.69 -46.04
N GLY A 132 -8.39 8.21 -44.83
CA GLY A 132 -7.15 7.51 -44.50
C GLY A 132 -7.36 6.00 -44.52
N ARG A 133 -6.57 5.34 -45.38
CA ARG A 133 -6.48 3.88 -45.56
C ARG A 133 -6.25 3.18 -44.21
N GLY A 134 -6.92 2.02 -44.05
CA GLY A 134 -6.82 1.14 -42.91
C GLY A 134 -5.39 0.66 -42.65
N GLY A 135 -4.74 1.29 -41.69
CA GLY A 135 -3.57 0.73 -41.02
C GLY A 135 -4.08 0.08 -39.72
N SER A 136 -3.87 -1.21 -39.62
CA SER A 136 -4.06 -1.93 -38.36
C SER A 136 -3.20 -1.27 -37.28
N ARG A 137 -3.83 -0.45 -36.46
CA ARG A 137 -3.15 0.13 -35.29
C ARG A 137 -3.03 -0.98 -34.27
N THR A 138 -1.91 -1.69 -34.33
CA THR A 138 -1.44 -2.43 -33.15
C THR A 138 -1.39 -1.43 -32.01
N ALA A 139 -2.23 -1.65 -31.01
CA ALA A 139 -2.17 -0.88 -29.77
C ALA A 139 -0.72 -0.92 -29.26
N PRO A 140 -0.15 0.20 -28.78
CA PRO A 140 1.19 0.16 -28.23
C PRO A 140 1.19 -0.87 -27.09
N THR A 141 1.94 -1.96 -27.29
CA THR A 141 2.22 -2.94 -26.23
C THR A 141 3.10 -2.20 -25.24
N ILE A 142 2.49 -1.62 -24.21
CA ILE A 142 3.21 -1.12 -23.05
C ILE A 142 3.97 -2.32 -22.50
N PRO A 143 5.32 -2.31 -22.46
CA PRO A 143 6.06 -3.43 -21.89
C PRO A 143 5.56 -3.65 -20.47
N PRO A 144 5.34 -4.91 -20.03
CA PRO A 144 4.84 -5.20 -18.70
C PRO A 144 5.75 -4.51 -17.68
N THR A 145 5.19 -3.57 -16.94
CA THR A 145 5.93 -2.87 -15.87
C THR A 145 6.42 -3.95 -14.92
N LYS A 146 7.74 -4.08 -14.82
CA LYS A 146 8.36 -5.12 -14.00
C LYS A 146 7.89 -4.98 -12.57
N ARG A 147 7.05 -5.90 -12.10
CA ARG A 147 6.47 -5.88 -10.76
C ARG A 147 7.57 -5.84 -9.72
N LYS A 148 7.38 -5.06 -8.68
CA LYS A 148 8.31 -5.04 -7.55
C LYS A 148 8.00 -6.20 -6.61
N PRO A 149 9.01 -6.92 -6.14
CA PRO A 149 8.80 -7.97 -5.15
C PRO A 149 8.26 -7.39 -3.84
N ILE A 150 7.52 -8.19 -3.08
CA ILE A 150 6.86 -7.79 -1.82
C ILE A 150 7.78 -6.99 -0.89
N GLY A 151 9.05 -7.36 -0.79
CA GLY A 151 10.03 -6.64 0.04
C GLY A 151 10.28 -5.20 -0.40
N ARG A 152 10.14 -4.89 -1.69
CA ARG A 152 10.25 -3.52 -2.21
C ARG A 152 8.98 -2.72 -1.94
N LEU A 153 7.81 -3.36 -1.97
CA LEU A 153 6.53 -2.73 -1.62
C LEU A 153 6.50 -2.36 -0.13
N VAL A 154 6.85 -3.30 0.75
CA VAL A 154 6.99 -3.03 2.19
C VAL A 154 8.06 -1.96 2.47
N GLY A 155 9.17 -1.97 1.73
CA GLY A 155 10.20 -0.93 1.82
C GLY A 155 9.68 0.46 1.46
N ALA A 156 8.89 0.58 0.38
CA ALA A 156 8.25 1.83 -0.03
C ALA A 156 7.28 2.34 1.05
N PHE A 157 6.41 1.48 1.56
CA PHE A 157 5.51 1.80 2.67
C PHE A 157 6.27 2.32 3.90
N LYS A 158 7.30 1.60 4.36
CA LYS A 158 8.12 2.02 5.51
C LYS A 158 8.77 3.39 5.28
N THR A 159 9.24 3.65 4.07
CA THR A 159 9.88 4.93 3.73
C THR A 159 8.89 6.09 3.80
N VAL A 160 7.72 5.94 3.16
CA VAL A 160 6.70 6.98 3.11
C VAL A 160 6.13 7.25 4.50
N SER A 161 5.71 6.21 5.23
CA SER A 161 5.16 6.36 6.58
C SER A 161 6.17 6.94 7.57
N THR A 162 7.45 6.51 7.53
CA THR A 162 8.51 7.07 8.37
C THR A 162 8.73 8.54 8.09
N LYS A 163 8.76 8.93 6.81
CA LYS A 163 8.91 10.33 6.41
C LYS A 163 7.80 11.19 7.01
N HIS A 164 6.54 10.85 6.79
CA HIS A 164 5.40 11.63 7.27
C HIS A 164 5.29 11.64 8.81
N ILE A 165 5.58 10.51 9.48
CA ILE A 165 5.62 10.45 10.94
C ILE A 165 6.70 11.38 11.49
N ASN A 166 7.90 11.37 10.90
CA ASN A 166 9.01 12.20 11.36
C ASN A 166 8.79 13.69 11.06
N GLU A 167 8.13 14.01 9.96
CA GLU A 167 7.66 15.39 9.68
C GLU A 167 6.66 15.83 10.74
N HIS A 168 5.67 15.01 11.07
CA HIS A 168 4.66 15.31 12.11
C HIS A 168 5.29 15.49 13.50
N ARG A 169 6.25 14.63 13.88
CA ARG A 169 6.94 14.68 15.17
C ARG A 169 8.12 15.67 15.22
N GLN A 170 8.49 16.25 14.08
CA GLN A 170 9.70 17.09 13.94
C GLN A 170 10.99 16.38 14.39
N THR A 171 11.09 15.07 14.10
CA THR A 171 12.22 14.20 14.47
C THR A 171 12.85 13.54 13.25
N PRO A 172 13.53 14.30 12.37
CA PRO A 172 14.08 13.76 11.13
C PRO A 172 15.10 12.65 11.42
N GLY A 173 15.04 11.57 10.62
CA GLY A 173 15.97 10.44 10.74
C GLY A 173 15.66 9.43 11.84
N THR A 174 14.65 9.66 12.67
CA THR A 174 14.28 8.71 13.74
C THR A 174 13.66 7.46 13.14
N PRO A 175 14.15 6.25 13.47
CA PRO A 175 13.55 5.02 12.98
C PRO A 175 12.16 4.82 13.60
N VAL A 176 11.19 4.46 12.74
CA VAL A 176 9.82 4.13 13.16
C VAL A 176 9.61 2.62 13.18
N TRP A 177 10.16 1.92 12.20
CA TRP A 177 9.95 0.50 11.98
C TRP A 177 11.21 -0.31 12.27
N GLN A 178 11.02 -1.54 12.74
CA GLN A 178 12.11 -2.51 12.75
C GLN A 178 12.61 -2.75 11.33
N ARG A 179 13.89 -3.08 11.20
CA ARG A 179 14.53 -3.32 9.89
C ARG A 179 13.81 -4.41 9.09
N ASN A 180 13.41 -5.49 9.75
CA ASN A 180 12.75 -6.62 9.13
C ASN A 180 11.23 -6.56 9.29
N TYR A 181 10.55 -7.53 8.69
CA TYR A 181 9.14 -7.77 8.80
C TYR A 181 8.89 -9.28 8.67
N TYR A 182 7.74 -9.75 9.11
CA TYR A 182 7.29 -11.11 8.88
C TYR A 182 6.45 -11.14 7.60
N GLU A 183 6.61 -12.20 6.79
CA GLU A 183 5.79 -12.45 5.63
C GLU A 183 5.39 -13.92 5.58
N HIS A 184 4.16 -14.18 5.15
CA HIS A 184 3.63 -15.51 4.87
C HIS A 184 2.87 -15.48 3.55
N ILE A 185 3.16 -16.47 2.68
CA ILE A 185 2.46 -16.61 1.41
C ILE A 185 1.15 -17.34 1.70
N ILE A 186 0.02 -16.68 1.42
CA ILE A 186 -1.29 -17.32 1.50
C ILE A 186 -1.43 -18.18 0.25
N ARG A 187 -1.58 -19.47 0.45
CA ARG A 187 -1.85 -20.43 -0.61
C ARG A 187 -3.30 -20.86 -0.49
N ASP A 188 -4.00 -20.81 -1.60
CA ASP A 188 -5.24 -21.57 -1.70
C ASP A 188 -4.85 -23.04 -1.80
N ASP A 189 -4.77 -23.72 -0.66
CA ASP A 189 -4.72 -25.16 -0.64
C ASP A 189 -6.12 -25.62 -1.06
N GLY A 190 -6.37 -25.58 -2.38
CA GLY A 190 -7.59 -26.04 -2.99
C GLY A 190 -7.84 -27.50 -2.58
N ALA A 191 -8.99 -27.71 -1.99
CA ALA A 191 -9.51 -29.00 -1.58
C ALA A 191 -9.55 -30.00 -2.74
#